data_777ada409e65b4d35d4950aa592de459
#
_entry.id   777ada409e65b4d35d4950aa592de459
#
_cell.length_a   1.000
_cell.length_b   1.000
_cell.length_c   1.000
_cell.angle_alpha   90.00
_cell.angle_beta   90.00
_cell.angle_gamma   90.00
#
_symmetry.space_group_name_H-M   'P 1'
#
loop_
_entity.id
_entity.type
_entity.pdbx_description
1 polymer ?
#
loop_
_entity_poly.entity_id
_entity_poly.type
_entity_poly.pdbx_seq_one_letter_code
_entity_poly.pdbx_strand_id
1 'polypeptide(L)'
;MRNSGLRRVLLLSVILCCSAFLALSARAAEQAARRPMVALTFDDGPYSPVTGRILDVLECSDSRATFFVEGDRVSGCAPTVRRAAELGCQIGVHTWDHRCLMTQLSEEEIRAQLSATADAVSQASGIVPTLSRPVGGAVNDTVRRAIDYPMILWSVDTRDWESRDADAVCAEVLNSVQDGDIILMHDLYPSTAEAVERLVPVLIEQGYELVTVEELAQSRGAVLESHVRYFDFR
;
A
#
# COMPACT_ATOMS: atom_id res chain seq x y z
N MET A 1 57.95 -26.48 -10.39
CA MET A 1 56.50 -26.89 -10.40
C MET A 1 55.60 -26.02 -9.50
N ARG A 2 55.89 -24.71 -9.23
CA ARG A 2 55.14 -23.89 -8.24
C ARG A 2 54.13 -22.87 -8.83
N ASN A 3 54.01 -22.76 -10.16
CA ASN A 3 53.18 -21.71 -10.80
C ASN A 3 51.79 -22.14 -11.28
N SER A 4 51.44 -23.43 -11.21
CA SER A 4 50.15 -23.93 -11.72
C SER A 4 48.98 -23.66 -10.75
N GLY A 5 49.22 -23.68 -9.44
CA GLY A 5 48.21 -23.42 -8.41
C GLY A 5 47.78 -21.95 -8.39
N LEU A 6 48.74 -21.03 -8.46
CA LEU A 6 48.45 -19.59 -8.45
C LEU A 6 47.67 -19.15 -9.69
N ARG A 7 47.97 -19.70 -10.86
CA ARG A 7 47.19 -19.43 -12.09
C ARG A 7 45.77 -19.97 -12.04
N ARG A 8 45.54 -21.15 -11.39
CA ARG A 8 44.21 -21.71 -11.21
C ARG A 8 43.37 -20.88 -10.23
N VAL A 9 43.95 -20.39 -9.14
CA VAL A 9 43.27 -19.52 -8.17
C VAL A 9 42.90 -18.16 -8.80
N LEU A 10 43.84 -17.57 -9.58
CA LEU A 10 43.54 -16.32 -10.29
C LEU A 10 42.43 -16.50 -11.34
N LEU A 11 42.44 -17.61 -12.07
CA LEU A 11 41.41 -17.90 -13.09
C LEU A 11 40.02 -18.08 -12.44
N LEU A 12 39.97 -18.80 -11.32
CA LEU A 12 38.72 -19.00 -10.57
C LEU A 12 38.18 -17.69 -9.98
N SER A 13 39.04 -16.81 -9.46
CA SER A 13 38.64 -15.51 -8.95
C SER A 13 38.11 -14.57 -10.04
N VAL A 14 38.72 -14.59 -11.23
CA VAL A 14 38.26 -13.81 -12.39
C VAL A 14 36.91 -14.31 -12.89
N ILE A 15 36.72 -15.62 -12.98
CA ILE A 15 35.44 -16.22 -13.40
C ILE A 15 34.31 -15.87 -12.37
N LEU A 16 34.62 -15.92 -11.06
CA LEU A 16 33.69 -15.57 -10.01
C LEU A 16 33.30 -14.07 -10.06
N CYS A 17 34.27 -13.18 -10.29
CA CYS A 17 34.01 -11.75 -10.47
C CYS A 17 33.21 -11.46 -11.73
N CYS A 18 33.49 -12.11 -12.85
CA CYS A 18 32.75 -11.95 -14.09
C CYS A 18 31.29 -12.45 -13.96
N SER A 19 31.10 -13.59 -13.31
CA SER A 19 29.72 -14.11 -13.07
C SER A 19 28.91 -13.21 -12.13
N ALA A 20 29.54 -12.65 -11.08
CA ALA A 20 28.89 -11.70 -10.18
C ALA A 20 28.55 -10.38 -10.92
N PHE A 21 29.45 -9.88 -11.78
CA PHE A 21 29.22 -8.69 -12.57
C PHE A 21 28.11 -8.89 -13.61
N LEU A 22 28.07 -10.05 -14.29
CA LEU A 22 26.99 -10.41 -15.22
C LEU A 22 25.64 -10.55 -14.51
N ALA A 23 25.61 -11.14 -13.32
CA ALA A 23 24.40 -11.26 -12.53
C ALA A 23 23.88 -9.88 -12.04
N LEU A 24 24.81 -8.98 -11.68
CA LEU A 24 24.47 -7.62 -11.25
C LEU A 24 23.95 -6.77 -12.43
N SER A 25 24.59 -6.90 -13.61
CA SER A 25 24.14 -6.20 -14.82
C SER A 25 22.79 -6.74 -15.34
N ALA A 26 22.53 -8.05 -15.24
CA ALA A 26 21.26 -8.64 -15.59
C ALA A 26 20.13 -8.15 -14.66
N ARG A 27 20.39 -8.10 -13.35
CA ARG A 27 19.43 -7.53 -12.37
C ARG A 27 19.18 -6.05 -12.62
N ALA A 28 20.20 -5.26 -12.93
CA ALA A 28 20.04 -3.86 -13.25
C ALA A 28 19.23 -3.64 -14.54
N ALA A 29 19.45 -4.49 -15.55
CA ALA A 29 18.66 -4.46 -16.79
C ALA A 29 17.21 -4.88 -16.59
N GLU A 30 16.96 -5.88 -15.76
CA GLU A 30 15.60 -6.33 -15.37
C GLU A 30 14.87 -5.25 -14.58
N GLN A 31 15.57 -4.59 -13.65
CA GLN A 31 15.04 -3.44 -12.90
C GLN A 31 14.72 -2.25 -13.81
N ALA A 32 15.56 -1.96 -14.80
CA ALA A 32 15.35 -0.88 -15.76
C ALA A 32 14.22 -1.19 -16.78
N ALA A 33 13.93 -2.46 -17.03
CA ALA A 33 12.84 -2.90 -17.91
C ALA A 33 11.47 -2.97 -17.21
N ARG A 34 11.45 -2.84 -15.87
CA ARG A 34 10.25 -2.95 -15.06
C ARG A 34 9.51 -1.63 -15.04
N ARG A 35 8.20 -1.67 -15.21
CA ARG A 35 7.36 -0.48 -15.04
C ARG A 35 7.40 -0.02 -13.58
N PRO A 36 7.46 1.29 -13.32
CA PRO A 36 7.33 1.81 -11.97
C PRO A 36 5.94 1.48 -11.42
N MET A 37 5.88 1.14 -10.14
CA MET A 37 4.64 0.75 -9.45
C MET A 37 4.43 1.64 -8.24
N VAL A 38 3.17 1.99 -7.97
CA VAL A 38 2.77 2.73 -6.77
C VAL A 38 1.48 2.16 -6.21
N ALA A 39 1.31 2.28 -4.89
CA ALA A 39 0.07 1.92 -4.22
C ALA A 39 -0.69 3.17 -3.80
N LEU A 40 -1.85 3.42 -4.43
CA LEU A 40 -2.81 4.37 -3.92
C LEU A 40 -3.50 3.74 -2.71
N THR A 41 -3.56 4.44 -1.59
CA THR A 41 -4.18 3.93 -0.38
C THR A 41 -5.17 4.94 0.19
N PHE A 42 -6.29 4.44 0.71
CA PHE A 42 -7.39 5.26 1.20
C PHE A 42 -7.77 4.84 2.61
N ASP A 43 -7.83 5.82 3.53
CA ASP A 43 -8.21 5.62 4.92
C ASP A 43 -9.64 6.12 5.18
N ASP A 44 -10.22 5.69 6.31
CA ASP A 44 -11.47 6.16 6.92
C ASP A 44 -12.78 5.78 6.19
N GLY A 45 -12.70 5.24 4.98
CA GLY A 45 -13.86 4.73 4.29
C GLY A 45 -14.42 3.43 4.89
N PRO A 46 -15.42 2.85 4.26
CA PRO A 46 -16.04 3.26 3.02
C PRO A 46 -17.06 4.41 3.18
N TYR A 47 -17.13 5.30 2.20
CA TYR A 47 -18.23 6.21 2.02
C TYR A 47 -18.72 6.08 0.57
N SER A 48 -19.81 5.33 0.37
CA SER A 48 -20.25 4.87 -0.95
C SER A 48 -20.28 5.94 -2.07
N PRO A 49 -20.68 7.21 -1.81
CA PRO A 49 -20.68 8.23 -2.85
C PRO A 49 -19.29 8.64 -3.34
N VAL A 50 -18.26 8.50 -2.50
CA VAL A 50 -16.86 8.86 -2.82
C VAL A 50 -16.09 7.60 -3.22
N THR A 51 -16.13 6.56 -2.38
CA THR A 51 -15.49 5.27 -2.66
C THR A 51 -15.96 4.71 -4.00
N GLY A 52 -17.26 4.83 -4.31
CA GLY A 52 -17.84 4.38 -5.59
C GLY A 52 -17.19 5.06 -6.81
N ARG A 53 -17.01 6.39 -6.78
CA ARG A 53 -16.33 7.14 -7.85
C ARG A 53 -14.87 6.71 -8.03
N ILE A 54 -14.16 6.47 -6.92
CA ILE A 54 -12.79 5.96 -6.97
C ILE A 54 -12.76 4.58 -7.63
N LEU A 55 -13.67 3.68 -7.24
CA LEU A 55 -13.77 2.35 -7.85
C LEU A 55 -14.11 2.41 -9.34
N ASP A 56 -14.95 3.36 -9.78
CA ASP A 56 -15.27 3.57 -11.20
C ASP A 56 -14.00 3.88 -12.02
N VAL A 57 -13.12 4.73 -11.49
CA VAL A 57 -11.83 5.07 -12.13
C VAL A 57 -10.89 3.88 -12.18
N LEU A 58 -10.76 3.16 -11.06
CA LEU A 58 -9.89 1.98 -10.97
C LEU A 58 -10.35 0.87 -11.93
N GLU A 59 -11.67 0.61 -12.02
CA GLU A 59 -12.24 -0.36 -12.94
C GLU A 59 -11.99 0.03 -14.41
N CYS A 60 -12.24 1.29 -14.77
CA CYS A 60 -12.01 1.79 -16.14
C CYS A 60 -10.54 1.71 -16.59
N SER A 61 -9.61 1.73 -15.64
CA SER A 61 -8.18 1.75 -15.93
C SER A 61 -7.47 0.42 -15.65
N ASP A 62 -8.19 -0.64 -15.30
CA ASP A 62 -7.65 -1.93 -14.86
C ASP A 62 -6.60 -1.77 -13.75
N SER A 63 -6.84 -0.81 -12.84
CA SER A 63 -5.97 -0.45 -11.73
C SER A 63 -6.53 -0.94 -10.41
N ARG A 64 -5.65 -1.07 -9.41
CA ARG A 64 -6.02 -1.49 -8.06
C ARG A 64 -5.49 -0.52 -7.02
N ALA A 65 -6.11 -0.56 -5.84
CA ALA A 65 -5.74 0.25 -4.69
C ALA A 65 -5.92 -0.55 -3.39
N THR A 66 -5.50 0.03 -2.26
CA THR A 66 -5.72 -0.55 -0.94
C THR A 66 -6.58 0.39 -0.10
N PHE A 67 -7.64 -0.14 0.51
CA PHE A 67 -8.56 0.61 1.36
C PHE A 67 -8.42 0.15 2.82
N PHE A 68 -8.06 1.05 3.73
CA PHE A 68 -8.01 0.81 5.17
C PHE A 68 -9.31 1.33 5.79
N VAL A 69 -10.22 0.43 6.09
CA VAL A 69 -11.62 0.78 6.39
C VAL A 69 -11.90 0.95 7.88
N GLU A 70 -12.85 1.84 8.21
CA GLU A 70 -13.53 1.89 9.51
C GLU A 70 -14.62 0.81 9.58
N GLY A 71 -14.58 -0.02 10.60
CA GLY A 71 -15.46 -1.18 10.72
C GLY A 71 -16.94 -0.83 10.84
N ASP A 72 -17.28 0.24 11.56
CA ASP A 72 -18.66 0.68 11.77
C ASP A 72 -19.37 1.16 10.49
N ARG A 73 -18.59 1.56 9.47
CA ARG A 73 -19.09 1.98 8.15
C ARG A 73 -19.36 0.82 7.20
N VAL A 74 -18.67 -0.31 7.40
CA VAL A 74 -18.68 -1.44 6.45
C VAL A 74 -20.10 -1.96 6.22
N SER A 75 -20.90 -2.17 7.27
CA SER A 75 -22.23 -2.75 7.14
C SER A 75 -23.17 -1.88 6.31
N GLY A 76 -23.10 -0.55 6.47
CA GLY A 76 -23.88 0.43 5.71
C GLY A 76 -23.44 0.56 4.25
N CYS A 77 -22.21 0.14 3.93
CA CYS A 77 -21.60 0.24 2.62
C CYS A 77 -21.18 -1.15 2.06
N ALA A 78 -21.76 -2.24 2.54
CA ALA A 78 -21.37 -3.61 2.17
C ALA A 78 -21.32 -3.88 0.66
N PRO A 79 -22.22 -3.36 -0.18
CA PRO A 79 -22.09 -3.51 -1.64
C PRO A 79 -20.83 -2.85 -2.21
N THR A 80 -20.43 -1.69 -1.66
CA THR A 80 -19.21 -0.97 -2.09
C THR A 80 -17.94 -1.75 -1.69
N VAL A 81 -17.90 -2.28 -0.46
CA VAL A 81 -16.79 -3.11 0.02
C VAL A 81 -16.65 -4.39 -0.81
N ARG A 82 -17.78 -5.04 -1.12
CA ARG A 82 -17.79 -6.22 -2.01
C ARG A 82 -17.28 -5.88 -3.40
N ARG A 83 -17.72 -4.78 -4.01
CA ARG A 83 -17.25 -4.33 -5.32
C ARG A 83 -15.74 -4.06 -5.31
N ALA A 84 -15.20 -3.41 -4.28
CA ALA A 84 -13.77 -3.20 -4.14
C ALA A 84 -13.00 -4.54 -4.17
N ALA A 85 -13.49 -5.53 -3.43
CA ALA A 85 -12.91 -6.88 -3.42
C ALA A 85 -13.00 -7.58 -4.79
N GLU A 86 -14.16 -7.49 -5.46
CA GLU A 86 -14.38 -8.09 -6.79
C GLU A 86 -13.50 -7.47 -7.87
N LEU A 87 -13.15 -6.19 -7.74
CA LEU A 87 -12.18 -5.50 -8.61
C LEU A 87 -10.71 -5.83 -8.28
N GLY A 88 -10.45 -6.68 -7.29
CA GLY A 88 -9.12 -7.06 -6.87
C GLY A 88 -8.41 -6.00 -6.03
N CYS A 89 -9.11 -4.99 -5.54
CA CYS A 89 -8.58 -4.06 -4.57
C CYS A 89 -8.34 -4.76 -3.22
N GLN A 90 -7.30 -4.35 -2.52
CA GLN A 90 -6.99 -4.86 -1.19
C GLN A 90 -7.79 -4.10 -0.12
N ILE A 91 -8.29 -4.81 0.88
CA ILE A 91 -8.98 -4.21 2.01
C ILE A 91 -8.20 -4.55 3.27
N GLY A 92 -7.73 -3.52 3.96
CA GLY A 92 -7.06 -3.61 5.25
C GLY A 92 -7.94 -3.05 6.37
N VAL A 93 -7.52 -3.28 7.62
CA VAL A 93 -8.21 -2.77 8.80
C VAL A 93 -7.56 -1.46 9.26
N HIS A 94 -8.39 -0.42 9.51
CA HIS A 94 -7.94 0.83 10.09
C HIS A 94 -8.26 0.88 11.59
N THR A 95 -9.51 0.95 11.92
CA THR A 95 -10.06 0.97 13.28
C THR A 95 -11.54 0.58 13.22
N TRP A 96 -12.22 0.52 14.36
CA TRP A 96 -13.67 0.34 14.35
C TRP A 96 -14.41 1.67 14.07
N ASP A 97 -14.07 2.75 14.78
CA ASP A 97 -14.86 3.99 14.79
C ASP A 97 -14.04 5.31 14.77
N HIS A 98 -12.75 5.25 14.62
CA HIS A 98 -11.81 6.39 14.53
C HIS A 98 -11.97 7.48 15.61
N ARG A 99 -12.47 7.15 16.81
CA ARG A 99 -12.74 8.14 17.88
C ARG A 99 -11.49 8.67 18.55
N CYS A 100 -10.41 7.90 18.53
CA CYS A 100 -9.12 8.30 19.12
C CYS A 100 -7.95 7.58 18.46
N LEU A 101 -6.75 8.10 18.71
CA LEU A 101 -5.53 7.40 18.31
C LEU A 101 -5.39 6.08 19.08
N MET A 102 -4.99 5.02 18.39
CA MET A 102 -4.76 3.71 19.03
C MET A 102 -3.74 3.76 20.17
N THR A 103 -2.84 4.75 20.17
CA THR A 103 -1.86 4.98 21.25
C THR A 103 -2.49 5.35 22.59
N GLN A 104 -3.79 5.69 22.62
CA GLN A 104 -4.55 6.03 23.81
C GLN A 104 -5.37 4.83 24.34
N LEU A 105 -5.35 3.71 23.64
CA LEU A 105 -6.08 2.50 23.96
C LEU A 105 -5.18 1.44 24.62
N SER A 106 -5.80 0.53 25.36
CA SER A 106 -5.16 -0.70 25.83
C SER A 106 -4.96 -1.69 24.67
N GLU A 107 -4.08 -2.69 24.86
CA GLU A 107 -3.87 -3.75 23.88
C GLU A 107 -5.16 -4.52 23.59
N GLU A 108 -5.99 -4.75 24.59
CA GLU A 108 -7.28 -5.46 24.46
C GLU A 108 -8.27 -4.67 23.63
N GLU A 109 -8.40 -3.36 23.85
CA GLU A 109 -9.26 -2.47 23.06
C GLU A 109 -8.82 -2.39 21.60
N ILE A 110 -7.50 -2.29 21.35
CA ILE A 110 -6.95 -2.28 19.99
C ILE A 110 -7.30 -3.59 19.27
N ARG A 111 -7.03 -4.74 19.91
CA ARG A 111 -7.35 -6.06 19.33
C ARG A 111 -8.84 -6.20 19.04
N ALA A 112 -9.69 -5.77 19.97
CA ALA A 112 -11.14 -5.82 19.82
C ALA A 112 -11.63 -4.98 18.62
N GLN A 113 -11.12 -3.76 18.46
CA GLN A 113 -11.47 -2.90 17.32
C GLN A 113 -11.02 -3.51 15.98
N LEU A 114 -9.79 -3.98 15.89
CA LEU A 114 -9.26 -4.57 14.65
C LEU A 114 -9.97 -5.87 14.29
N SER A 115 -10.24 -6.74 15.28
CA SER A 115 -11.00 -7.98 15.05
C SER A 115 -12.43 -7.69 14.57
N ALA A 116 -13.15 -6.76 15.23
CA ALA A 116 -14.50 -6.40 14.82
C ALA A 116 -14.52 -5.83 13.39
N THR A 117 -13.51 -5.03 13.02
CA THR A 117 -13.39 -4.48 11.66
C THR A 117 -13.10 -5.60 10.64
N ALA A 118 -12.20 -6.54 10.95
CA ALA A 118 -11.90 -7.68 10.08
C ALA A 118 -13.13 -8.58 9.89
N ASP A 119 -13.90 -8.82 10.94
CA ASP A 119 -15.14 -9.59 10.87
C ASP A 119 -16.18 -8.89 9.98
N ALA A 120 -16.35 -7.57 10.12
CA ALA A 120 -17.26 -6.80 9.28
C ALA A 120 -16.87 -6.85 7.80
N VAL A 121 -15.57 -6.69 7.48
CA VAL A 121 -15.06 -6.82 6.11
C VAL A 121 -15.30 -8.21 5.56
N SER A 122 -15.00 -9.25 6.35
CA SER A 122 -15.18 -10.64 5.92
C SER A 122 -16.63 -10.97 5.64
N GLN A 123 -17.56 -10.47 6.45
CA GLN A 123 -19.02 -10.63 6.23
C GLN A 123 -19.50 -9.92 4.97
N ALA A 124 -18.96 -8.72 4.68
CA ALA A 124 -19.39 -7.93 3.52
C ALA A 124 -18.83 -8.45 2.20
N SER A 125 -17.58 -8.90 2.18
CA SER A 125 -16.81 -9.22 0.95
C SER A 125 -16.36 -10.66 0.80
N GLY A 126 -16.35 -11.44 1.88
CA GLY A 126 -15.75 -12.78 1.90
C GLY A 126 -14.22 -12.79 2.01
N ILE A 127 -13.59 -11.60 2.06
CA ILE A 127 -12.13 -11.47 2.18
C ILE A 127 -11.73 -11.32 3.65
N VAL A 128 -10.65 -11.99 4.04
CA VAL A 128 -10.01 -11.80 5.34
C VAL A 128 -8.89 -10.76 5.17
N PRO A 129 -8.97 -9.59 5.85
CA PRO A 129 -7.90 -8.59 5.79
C PRO A 129 -6.56 -9.13 6.27
N THR A 130 -5.49 -8.76 5.59
CA THR A 130 -4.11 -9.19 5.89
C THR A 130 -3.22 -8.05 6.37
N LEU A 131 -3.68 -6.82 6.23
CA LEU A 131 -2.93 -5.59 6.55
C LEU A 131 -3.70 -4.70 7.52
N SER A 132 -2.96 -3.87 8.25
CA SER A 132 -3.53 -2.79 9.04
C SER A 132 -2.84 -1.45 8.78
N ARG A 133 -3.55 -0.36 9.03
CA ARG A 133 -2.96 0.96 9.17
C ARG A 133 -3.42 1.58 10.50
N PRO A 134 -2.48 1.85 11.42
CA PRO A 134 -2.82 2.52 12.68
C PRO A 134 -3.34 3.94 12.44
N VAL A 135 -4.34 4.35 13.20
CA VAL A 135 -4.94 5.69 13.12
C VAL A 135 -3.88 6.78 13.22
N GLY A 136 -3.85 7.68 12.22
CA GLY A 136 -2.86 8.76 12.12
C GLY A 136 -1.40 8.29 12.00
N GLY A 137 -1.16 7.02 11.68
CA GLY A 137 0.18 6.44 11.63
C GLY A 137 0.88 6.34 13.00
N ALA A 138 0.14 6.60 14.09
CA ALA A 138 0.70 6.68 15.44
C ALA A 138 0.94 5.28 16.03
N VAL A 139 2.20 4.98 16.33
CA VAL A 139 2.62 3.67 16.88
C VAL A 139 3.50 3.87 18.09
N ASN A 140 3.05 3.37 19.25
CA ASN A 140 3.84 3.16 20.45
C ASN A 140 4.05 1.66 20.71
N ASP A 141 4.69 1.29 21.81
CA ASP A 141 4.95 -0.10 22.14
C ASP A 141 3.66 -0.91 22.39
N THR A 142 2.61 -0.29 22.95
CA THR A 142 1.30 -0.92 23.14
C THR A 142 0.67 -1.26 21.79
N VAL A 143 0.61 -0.30 20.87
CA VAL A 143 0.09 -0.49 19.50
C VAL A 143 0.88 -1.59 18.79
N ARG A 144 2.23 -1.56 18.88
CA ARG A 144 3.08 -2.57 18.26
C ARG A 144 2.80 -3.99 18.74
N ARG A 145 2.57 -4.17 20.05
CA ARG A 145 2.24 -5.50 20.60
C ARG A 145 0.81 -5.95 20.32
N ALA A 146 -0.10 -5.01 20.16
CA ALA A 146 -1.52 -5.30 19.96
C ALA A 146 -1.87 -5.64 18.52
N ILE A 147 -1.14 -5.12 17.54
CA ILE A 147 -1.45 -5.29 16.11
C ILE A 147 -0.73 -6.51 15.55
N ASP A 148 -1.44 -7.60 15.35
CA ASP A 148 -0.93 -8.85 14.75
C ASP A 148 -0.95 -8.81 13.20
N TYR A 149 -0.81 -7.63 12.61
CA TYR A 149 -0.74 -7.38 11.17
C TYR A 149 0.55 -6.65 10.80
N PRO A 150 1.00 -6.72 9.55
CA PRO A 150 1.87 -5.72 8.97
C PRO A 150 1.22 -4.35 9.06
N MET A 151 1.97 -3.35 9.53
CA MET A 151 1.47 -1.98 9.69
C MET A 151 1.91 -1.14 8.49
N ILE A 152 0.98 -0.77 7.64
CA ILE A 152 1.24 0.00 6.43
C ILE A 152 1.06 1.49 6.73
N LEU A 153 2.13 2.25 6.57
CA LEU A 153 2.13 3.70 6.61
C LEU A 153 2.23 4.25 5.18
N TRP A 154 2.90 5.37 4.97
CA TRP A 154 2.98 6.02 3.67
C TRP A 154 4.30 6.77 3.52
N SER A 155 4.71 7.00 2.28
CA SER A 155 5.84 7.82 1.88
C SER A 155 5.40 9.16 1.27
N VAL A 156 4.15 9.23 0.77
CA VAL A 156 3.55 10.45 0.25
C VAL A 156 2.25 10.72 1.01
N ASP A 157 2.18 11.86 1.70
CA ASP A 157 0.98 12.34 2.40
C ASP A 157 0.35 13.48 1.60
N THR A 158 -0.79 13.22 0.97
CA THR A 158 -1.48 14.21 0.15
C THR A 158 -2.14 15.33 0.94
N ARG A 159 -2.35 15.14 2.23
CA ARG A 159 -3.09 16.04 3.13
C ARG A 159 -4.46 16.45 2.56
N ASP A 160 -5.10 15.56 1.84
CA ASP A 160 -6.42 15.74 1.23
C ASP A 160 -7.51 16.04 2.27
N TRP A 161 -7.38 15.46 3.46
CA TRP A 161 -8.25 15.69 4.62
C TRP A 161 -8.20 17.14 5.14
N GLU A 162 -7.08 17.84 4.92
CA GLU A 162 -6.88 19.24 5.32
C GLU A 162 -7.21 20.21 4.19
N SER A 163 -6.63 20.00 3.01
CA SER A 163 -6.78 20.90 1.86
C SER A 163 -8.19 20.88 1.28
N ARG A 164 -8.82 19.72 1.21
CA ARG A 164 -10.11 19.53 0.52
C ARG A 164 -10.13 20.09 -0.90
N ASP A 165 -8.97 20.08 -1.55
CA ASP A 165 -8.70 20.65 -2.85
C ASP A 165 -8.05 19.63 -3.77
N ALA A 166 -8.73 19.28 -4.87
CA ALA A 166 -8.27 18.29 -5.84
C ALA A 166 -6.97 18.74 -6.54
N ASP A 167 -6.80 20.05 -6.80
CA ASP A 167 -5.58 20.59 -7.42
C ASP A 167 -4.38 20.42 -6.50
N ALA A 168 -4.55 20.69 -5.21
CA ALA A 168 -3.49 20.52 -4.21
C ALA A 168 -3.08 19.04 -4.07
N VAL A 169 -4.05 18.12 -4.03
CA VAL A 169 -3.80 16.67 -3.98
C VAL A 169 -3.05 16.20 -5.24
N CYS A 170 -3.50 16.61 -6.43
CA CYS A 170 -2.82 16.28 -7.67
C CYS A 170 -1.38 16.82 -7.70
N ALA A 171 -1.19 18.07 -7.28
CA ALA A 171 0.14 18.69 -7.27
C ALA A 171 1.10 17.97 -6.32
N GLU A 172 0.63 17.59 -5.12
CA GLU A 172 1.45 16.85 -4.15
C GLU A 172 1.92 15.51 -4.72
N VAL A 173 0.99 14.72 -5.26
CA VAL A 173 1.34 13.41 -5.84
C VAL A 173 2.27 13.56 -7.02
N LEU A 174 1.93 14.39 -8.01
CA LEU A 174 2.71 14.49 -9.26
C LEU A 174 4.12 15.08 -9.06
N ASN A 175 4.33 15.86 -8.00
CA ASN A 175 5.65 16.43 -7.68
C ASN A 175 6.53 15.50 -6.85
N SER A 176 5.95 14.52 -6.14
CA SER A 176 6.68 13.70 -5.16
C SER A 176 6.76 12.22 -5.51
N VAL A 177 5.82 11.70 -6.33
CA VAL A 177 5.68 10.26 -6.59
C VAL A 177 6.92 9.63 -7.20
N GLN A 178 7.34 8.49 -6.65
CA GLN A 178 8.44 7.66 -7.11
C GLN A 178 8.01 6.19 -7.16
N ASP A 179 8.77 5.39 -7.90
CA ASP A 179 8.58 3.94 -7.95
C ASP A 179 8.73 3.30 -6.56
N GLY A 180 7.68 2.60 -6.13
CA GLY A 180 7.64 1.94 -4.83
C GLY A 180 6.91 2.73 -3.75
N ASP A 181 6.35 3.90 -4.06
CA ASP A 181 5.63 4.72 -3.08
C ASP A 181 4.28 4.13 -2.65
N ILE A 182 3.96 4.41 -1.40
CA ILE A 182 2.64 4.26 -0.81
C ILE A 182 2.06 5.66 -0.59
N ILE A 183 0.95 5.97 -1.24
CA ILE A 183 0.32 7.30 -1.24
C ILE A 183 -0.90 7.27 -0.33
N LEU A 184 -0.93 8.15 0.68
CA LEU A 184 -2.06 8.31 1.60
C LEU A 184 -3.08 9.30 1.03
N MET A 185 -4.33 8.87 1.01
CA MET A 185 -5.56 9.65 0.77
C MET A 185 -6.69 9.14 1.67
N HIS A 186 -7.87 9.79 1.59
CA HIS A 186 -9.04 9.38 2.35
C HIS A 186 -10.28 9.35 1.44
N ASP A 187 -10.98 8.23 1.39
CA ASP A 187 -12.16 8.06 0.51
C ASP A 187 -13.47 8.58 1.12
N LEU A 188 -13.35 9.67 1.88
CA LEU A 188 -14.46 10.42 2.49
C LEU A 188 -14.80 11.69 1.73
N TYR A 189 -13.87 12.24 0.96
CA TYR A 189 -13.98 13.60 0.44
C TYR A 189 -14.21 13.62 -1.07
N PRO A 190 -15.25 14.36 -1.56
CA PRO A 190 -15.48 14.49 -2.99
C PRO A 190 -14.28 15.04 -3.77
N SER A 191 -13.46 15.91 -3.13
CA SER A 191 -12.22 16.43 -3.70
C SER A 191 -11.18 15.35 -3.93
N THR A 192 -11.10 14.36 -3.05
CA THR A 192 -10.20 13.21 -3.23
C THR A 192 -10.64 12.34 -4.42
N ALA A 193 -11.94 12.05 -4.56
CA ALA A 193 -12.43 11.34 -5.73
C ALA A 193 -12.13 12.11 -7.03
N GLU A 194 -12.35 13.43 -7.05
CA GLU A 194 -12.00 14.28 -8.18
C GLU A 194 -10.48 14.26 -8.48
N ALA A 195 -9.64 14.30 -7.44
CA ALA A 195 -8.20 14.16 -7.62
C ALA A 195 -7.83 12.81 -8.24
N VAL A 196 -8.42 11.70 -7.77
CA VAL A 196 -8.17 10.36 -8.30
C VAL A 196 -8.60 10.22 -9.75
N GLU A 197 -9.76 10.79 -10.13
CA GLU A 197 -10.23 10.83 -11.52
C GLU A 197 -9.23 11.49 -12.47
N ARG A 198 -8.44 12.43 -11.97
CA ARG A 198 -7.41 13.16 -12.73
C ARG A 198 -6.03 12.51 -12.63
N LEU A 199 -5.65 12.00 -11.46
CA LEU A 199 -4.34 11.42 -11.18
C LEU A 199 -4.12 10.08 -11.89
N VAL A 200 -5.12 9.20 -11.84
CA VAL A 200 -4.96 7.83 -12.35
C VAL A 200 -4.58 7.82 -13.83
N PRO A 201 -5.27 8.53 -14.74
CA PRO A 201 -4.86 8.58 -16.15
C PRO A 201 -3.44 9.15 -16.33
N VAL A 202 -3.07 10.19 -15.59
CA VAL A 202 -1.75 10.84 -15.71
C VAL A 202 -0.63 9.91 -15.24
N LEU A 203 -0.81 9.21 -14.13
CA LEU A 203 0.17 8.24 -13.61
C LEU A 203 0.37 7.08 -14.60
N ILE A 204 -0.71 6.58 -15.20
CA ILE A 204 -0.63 5.54 -16.24
C ILE A 204 0.09 6.05 -17.49
N GLU A 205 -0.18 7.28 -17.94
CA GLU A 205 0.52 7.91 -19.07
C GLU A 205 2.02 8.08 -18.78
N GLN A 206 2.38 8.36 -17.52
CA GLN A 206 3.78 8.39 -17.06
C GLN A 206 4.41 6.99 -16.92
N GLY A 207 3.65 5.93 -17.16
CA GLY A 207 4.12 4.54 -17.17
C GLY A 207 3.98 3.82 -15.84
N TYR A 208 3.38 4.41 -14.80
CA TYR A 208 3.14 3.74 -13.53
C TYR A 208 2.06 2.66 -13.64
N GLU A 209 2.28 1.55 -12.93
CA GLU A 209 1.25 0.58 -12.60
C GLU A 209 0.69 0.88 -11.21
N LEU A 210 -0.63 0.99 -11.11
CA LEU A 210 -1.34 1.23 -9.86
C LEU A 210 -1.80 -0.10 -9.29
N VAL A 211 -1.22 -0.49 -8.17
CA VAL A 211 -1.35 -1.82 -7.59
C VAL A 211 -1.73 -1.76 -6.11
N THR A 212 -2.09 -2.90 -5.53
CA THR A 212 -2.27 -3.01 -4.09
C THR A 212 -0.92 -2.95 -3.35
N VAL A 213 -0.96 -2.65 -2.06
CA VAL A 213 0.26 -2.67 -1.21
C VAL A 213 0.92 -4.04 -1.22
N GLU A 214 0.13 -5.11 -1.21
CA GLU A 214 0.65 -6.48 -1.20
C GLU A 214 1.31 -6.85 -2.53
N GLU A 215 0.71 -6.48 -3.67
CA GLU A 215 1.31 -6.63 -4.99
C GLU A 215 2.61 -5.81 -5.13
N LEU A 216 2.62 -4.58 -4.61
CA LEU A 216 3.80 -3.73 -4.59
C LEU A 216 4.93 -4.39 -3.80
N ALA A 217 4.66 -4.87 -2.58
CA ALA A 217 5.63 -5.58 -1.75
C ALA A 217 6.15 -6.85 -2.43
N GLN A 218 5.26 -7.70 -2.95
CA GLN A 218 5.62 -8.92 -3.67
C GLN A 218 6.50 -8.64 -4.88
N SER A 219 6.19 -7.57 -5.59
CA SER A 219 6.97 -7.14 -6.75
C SER A 219 8.43 -6.82 -6.40
N ARG A 220 8.74 -6.50 -5.16
CA ARG A 220 10.08 -6.25 -4.61
C ARG A 220 10.69 -7.47 -3.91
N GLY A 221 9.97 -8.59 -3.87
CA GLY A 221 10.37 -9.78 -3.11
C GLY A 221 10.30 -9.56 -1.59
N ALA A 222 9.57 -8.53 -1.15
CA ALA A 222 9.37 -8.24 0.26
C ALA A 222 8.29 -9.17 0.83
N VAL A 223 8.54 -9.68 2.03
CA VAL A 223 7.56 -10.42 2.83
C VAL A 223 7.05 -9.49 3.91
N LEU A 224 5.74 -9.31 3.97
CA LEU A 224 5.11 -8.48 4.98
C LEU A 224 4.99 -9.25 6.29
N GLU A 225 5.63 -8.73 7.34
CA GLU A 225 5.68 -9.37 8.66
C GLU A 225 4.81 -8.59 9.66
N SER A 226 4.09 -9.32 10.52
CA SER A 226 3.34 -8.73 11.65
C SER A 226 4.25 -7.89 12.53
N HIS A 227 3.70 -6.85 13.15
CA HIS A 227 4.40 -5.91 14.04
C HIS A 227 5.46 -5.01 13.35
N VAL A 228 5.69 -5.16 12.03
CA VAL A 228 6.61 -4.35 11.25
C VAL A 228 5.87 -3.20 10.57
N ARG A 229 6.53 -2.04 10.45
CA ARG A 229 6.02 -0.85 9.78
C ARG A 229 6.66 -0.70 8.42
N TYR A 230 5.83 -0.47 7.40
CA TYR A 230 6.24 -0.25 6.04
C TYR A 230 5.77 1.13 5.57
N PHE A 231 6.66 1.90 4.97
CA PHE A 231 6.40 3.25 4.49
C PHE A 231 6.42 3.34 2.96
N ASP A 232 7.22 2.51 2.34
CA ASP A 232 7.39 2.36 0.89
C ASP A 232 8.04 1.00 0.57
N PHE A 233 8.20 0.73 -0.74
CA PHE A 233 8.92 -0.42 -1.27
C PHE A 233 9.86 0.01 -2.44
N ARG A 234 10.61 1.09 -2.23
CA ARG A 234 11.58 1.64 -3.18
C ARG A 234 12.79 0.74 -3.39
#